data_4bb21e3d6681820c26622f9b85f5f97d
#
_entry.id   4bb21e3d6681820c26622f9b85f5f97d
#
_cell.length_a   1.000
_cell.length_b   1.000
_cell.length_c   1.000
_cell.angle_alpha   90.00
_cell.angle_beta   90.00
_cell.angle_gamma   90.00
#
_symmetry.space_group_name_H-M   'P 1'
#
loop_
_entity.id
_entity.type
_entity.pdbx_description
1 polymer ?
#
loop_
_entity_poly.entity_id
_entity_poly.type
_entity_poly.pdbx_seq_one_letter_code
_entity_poly.pdbx_strand_id
1 'polypeptide(L)'
;MRVSIRAMAHVEVMSGASGTAKETVTMPQYLLSVWFDEPYDDDVDLSAPETQRQMARTGELTAEMERAGAWVFVAGLRPASSATVVRAAGGDISMTDGPYAETKEQMVGFWVIEAPDLDAALDWAAKAAAACGRPIEVRPTHA
;
A
#
# COMPACT_ATOMS: atom_id res chain seq x y z
N MET A 1 10.51 10.45 -0.27
CA MET A 1 9.08 10.14 -0.08
C MET A 1 8.77 10.23 1.41
N ARG A 2 7.97 11.19 1.80
CA ARG A 2 7.60 11.32 3.21
C ARG A 2 6.52 10.26 3.54
N VAL A 3 6.88 9.31 4.37
CA VAL A 3 5.88 8.44 4.99
C VAL A 3 4.95 9.35 5.78
N SER A 4 3.67 9.26 5.51
CA SER A 4 2.71 10.09 6.23
C SER A 4 2.74 9.73 7.71
N ILE A 5 3.28 10.63 8.50
CA ILE A 5 3.36 10.52 9.96
C ILE A 5 1.96 10.34 10.60
N ARG A 6 0.89 10.62 9.85
CA ARG A 6 -0.48 10.44 10.31
C ARG A 6 -0.85 9.00 10.65
N ALA A 7 -0.29 8.03 9.94
CA ALA A 7 -0.57 6.62 10.25
C ALA A 7 0.13 6.17 11.55
N MET A 8 1.30 6.74 11.85
CA MET A 8 2.02 6.45 13.09
C MET A 8 1.43 7.20 14.29
N ALA A 9 0.95 8.42 14.08
CA ALA A 9 0.31 9.19 15.14
C ALA A 9 -0.96 8.52 15.68
N HIS A 10 -1.66 7.76 14.85
CA HIS A 10 -2.85 7.03 15.27
C HIS A 10 -2.55 5.89 16.25
N VAL A 11 -1.40 5.25 16.09
CA VAL A 11 -0.97 4.16 16.99
C VAL A 11 -0.50 4.71 18.34
N GLU A 12 0.17 5.86 18.36
CA GLU A 12 0.65 6.47 19.59
C GLU A 12 -0.47 7.00 20.49
N VAL A 13 -1.54 7.54 19.89
CA VAL A 13 -2.67 8.08 20.63
C VAL A 13 -3.42 6.95 21.38
N MET A 14 -3.35 5.73 20.89
CA MET A 14 -3.99 4.58 21.53
C MET A 14 -3.20 4.03 22.72
N SER A 15 -1.87 4.12 22.69
CA SER A 15 -1.02 3.59 23.76
C SER A 15 -0.95 4.52 24.97
N GLY A 16 -1.33 5.78 24.83
CA GLY A 16 -1.30 6.77 25.89
C GLY A 16 -2.63 7.01 26.62
N ALA A 17 -3.66 6.28 26.25
CA ALA A 17 -4.97 6.49 26.83
C ALA A 17 -5.04 5.90 28.23
N SER A 18 -4.91 6.73 29.24
CA SER A 18 -5.31 6.36 30.59
C SER A 18 -6.79 5.96 30.58
N GLY A 19 -7.16 4.95 31.35
CA GLY A 19 -8.43 4.22 31.34
C GLY A 19 -9.73 5.00 31.51
N THR A 20 -9.74 6.29 31.26
CA THR A 20 -10.93 7.15 31.16
C THR A 20 -11.18 7.60 29.73
N ALA A 21 -10.36 7.17 28.80
CA ALA A 21 -10.55 7.52 27.42
C ALA A 21 -11.79 6.81 26.91
N LYS A 22 -12.70 7.58 26.36
CA LYS A 22 -13.73 7.05 25.48
C LYS A 22 -13.05 6.12 24.49
N GLU A 23 -13.50 4.88 24.44
CA GLU A 23 -13.05 3.94 23.44
C GLU A 23 -13.16 4.59 22.08
N THR A 24 -12.05 5.09 21.56
CA THR A 24 -11.96 5.47 20.18
C THR A 24 -11.91 4.17 19.40
N VAL A 25 -13.05 3.78 18.84
CA VAL A 25 -13.10 2.63 17.95
C VAL A 25 -12.24 2.97 16.75
N THR A 26 -11.01 2.48 16.77
CA THR A 26 -10.13 2.60 15.61
C THR A 26 -10.59 1.61 14.58
N MET A 27 -10.89 2.08 13.38
CA MET A 27 -11.18 1.19 12.28
C MET A 27 -9.95 0.35 11.96
N PRO A 28 -10.12 -0.96 11.73
CA PRO A 28 -9.04 -1.81 11.25
C PRO A 28 -8.43 -1.25 9.96
N GLN A 29 -7.14 -1.44 9.81
CA GLN A 29 -6.42 -1.06 8.59
C GLN A 29 -6.03 -2.29 7.79
N TYR A 30 -5.99 -2.11 6.48
CA TYR A 30 -5.68 -3.17 5.54
C TYR A 30 -4.68 -2.65 4.51
N LEU A 31 -3.71 -3.51 4.18
CA LEU A 31 -2.81 -3.28 3.06
C LEU A 31 -3.40 -3.96 1.82
N LEU A 32 -3.64 -3.17 0.79
CA LEU A 32 -4.06 -3.63 -0.53
C LEU A 32 -2.87 -3.52 -1.45
N SER A 33 -2.14 -4.61 -1.65
CA SER A 33 -0.95 -4.61 -2.49
C SER A 33 -1.29 -5.06 -3.91
N VAL A 34 -0.72 -4.34 -4.86
CA VAL A 34 -0.89 -4.58 -6.30
C VAL A 34 0.28 -5.40 -6.79
N TRP A 35 0.00 -6.52 -7.44
CA TRP A 35 1.00 -7.47 -7.90
C TRP A 35 1.04 -7.56 -9.41
N PHE A 36 2.24 -7.73 -9.93
CA PHE A 36 2.51 -7.87 -11.35
C PHE A 36 3.36 -9.11 -11.58
N ASP A 37 3.00 -9.90 -12.57
CA ASP A 37 3.64 -11.18 -12.86
C ASP A 37 4.62 -11.13 -14.03
N GLU A 38 4.88 -9.96 -14.55
CA GLU A 38 5.87 -9.71 -15.60
C GLU A 38 6.86 -8.66 -15.13
N PRO A 39 8.14 -8.76 -15.50
CA PRO A 39 9.11 -7.71 -15.20
C PRO A 39 8.67 -6.38 -15.85
N TYR A 40 8.81 -5.31 -15.11
CA TYR A 40 8.64 -3.98 -15.65
C TYR A 40 9.85 -3.12 -15.28
N ASP A 41 10.11 -2.09 -16.06
CA ASP A 41 11.18 -1.13 -15.82
C ASP A 41 10.62 0.28 -15.61
N ASP A 42 11.52 1.24 -15.41
CA ASP A 42 11.13 2.63 -15.22
C ASP A 42 10.75 3.33 -16.52
N ASP A 43 10.91 2.67 -17.68
CA ASP A 43 10.59 3.23 -19.01
C ASP A 43 9.08 3.14 -19.29
N VAL A 44 8.27 3.57 -18.34
CA VAL A 44 6.83 3.68 -18.54
C VAL A 44 6.53 4.94 -19.33
N ASP A 45 5.93 4.78 -20.48
CA ASP A 45 5.46 5.91 -21.26
C ASP A 45 4.22 6.52 -20.60
N LEU A 46 4.45 7.58 -19.83
CA LEU A 46 3.37 8.29 -19.12
C LEU A 46 2.41 8.99 -20.08
N SER A 47 2.80 9.19 -21.34
CA SER A 47 1.93 9.80 -22.35
C SER A 47 1.05 8.79 -23.08
N ALA A 48 1.34 7.48 -22.93
CA ALA A 48 0.57 6.45 -23.61
C ALA A 48 -0.91 6.48 -23.17
N PRO A 49 -1.87 6.40 -24.10
CA PRO A 49 -3.28 6.48 -23.75
C PRO A 49 -3.72 5.44 -22.73
N GLU A 50 -3.21 4.23 -22.78
CA GLU A 50 -3.55 3.18 -21.81
C GLU A 50 -3.02 3.51 -20.42
N THR A 51 -1.80 4.00 -20.33
CA THR A 51 -1.20 4.44 -19.07
C THR A 51 -2.03 5.57 -18.47
N GLN A 52 -2.41 6.55 -19.28
CA GLN A 52 -3.25 7.67 -18.85
C GLN A 52 -4.62 7.18 -18.33
N ARG A 53 -5.26 6.24 -19.02
CA ARG A 53 -6.52 5.67 -18.58
C ARG A 53 -6.40 4.92 -17.26
N GLN A 54 -5.33 4.16 -17.09
CA GLN A 54 -5.08 3.43 -15.85
C GLN A 54 -4.84 4.38 -14.68
N MET A 55 -4.02 5.41 -14.90
CA MET A 55 -3.78 6.44 -13.89
C MET A 55 -5.06 7.16 -13.50
N ALA A 56 -5.92 7.46 -14.47
CA ALA A 56 -7.20 8.10 -14.23
C ALA A 56 -8.13 7.21 -13.38
N ARG A 57 -8.24 5.92 -13.72
CA ARG A 57 -9.05 4.96 -12.95
C ARG A 57 -8.55 4.81 -11.51
N THR A 58 -7.24 4.73 -11.33
CA THR A 58 -6.61 4.63 -10.01
C THR A 58 -6.84 5.89 -9.19
N GLY A 59 -6.71 7.05 -9.83
CA GLY A 59 -6.98 8.35 -9.20
C GLY A 59 -8.44 8.52 -8.80
N GLU A 60 -9.37 8.09 -9.63
CA GLU A 60 -10.81 8.12 -9.32
C GLU A 60 -11.14 7.22 -8.13
N LEU A 61 -10.56 6.04 -8.08
CA LEU A 61 -10.76 5.12 -6.95
C LEU A 61 -10.19 5.71 -5.65
N THR A 62 -9.00 6.30 -5.71
CA THR A 62 -8.40 6.97 -4.55
C THR A 62 -9.30 8.10 -4.06
N ALA A 63 -9.86 8.90 -4.96
CA ALA A 63 -10.81 9.96 -4.60
C ALA A 63 -12.09 9.40 -3.97
N GLU A 64 -12.58 8.27 -4.45
CA GLU A 64 -13.73 7.59 -3.87
C GLU A 64 -13.43 7.10 -2.45
N MET A 65 -12.25 6.52 -2.24
CA MET A 65 -11.79 6.11 -0.90
C MET A 65 -11.69 7.30 0.06
N GLU A 66 -11.18 8.43 -0.41
CA GLU A 66 -11.09 9.66 0.39
C GLU A 66 -12.47 10.14 0.82
N ARG A 67 -13.43 10.20 -0.12
CA ARG A 67 -14.81 10.62 0.17
C ARG A 67 -15.51 9.69 1.15
N ALA A 68 -15.18 8.40 1.10
CA ALA A 68 -15.74 7.39 1.99
C ALA A 68 -15.06 7.34 3.35
N GLY A 69 -13.97 8.09 3.55
CA GLY A 69 -13.17 8.03 4.77
C GLY A 69 -12.32 6.77 4.90
N ALA A 70 -12.13 6.02 3.81
CA ALA A 70 -11.38 4.78 3.82
C ALA A 70 -9.90 4.96 3.49
N TRP A 71 -9.53 6.01 2.78
CA TRP A 71 -8.16 6.22 2.32
C TRP A 71 -7.23 6.64 3.46
N VAL A 72 -6.07 5.99 3.54
CA VAL A 72 -4.97 6.37 4.43
C VAL A 72 -3.76 6.80 3.58
N PHE A 73 -3.34 5.96 2.66
CA PHE A 73 -2.15 6.20 1.84
C PHE A 73 -2.21 5.38 0.55
N VAL A 74 -1.59 5.89 -0.50
CA VAL A 74 -1.39 5.17 -1.76
C VAL A 74 -0.03 5.50 -2.33
N ALA A 75 0.65 4.52 -2.89
CA ALA A 75 1.90 4.73 -3.62
C ALA A 75 2.09 3.68 -4.70
N GLY A 76 2.65 4.10 -5.82
CA GLY A 76 3.28 3.20 -6.76
C GLY A 76 4.73 2.98 -6.35
N LEU A 77 5.28 1.83 -6.69
CA LEU A 77 6.66 1.49 -6.42
C LEU A 77 7.44 1.47 -7.72
N ARG A 78 8.70 1.89 -7.65
CA ARG A 78 9.64 1.71 -8.74
C ARG A 78 9.96 0.22 -8.91
N PRO A 79 10.53 -0.22 -10.04
CA PRO A 79 10.86 -1.62 -10.28
C PRO A 79 11.70 -2.23 -9.16
N ALA A 80 11.55 -3.54 -8.96
CA ALA A 80 12.31 -4.27 -7.95
C ALA A 80 13.83 -4.14 -8.12
N SER A 81 14.31 -3.89 -9.35
CA SER A 81 15.72 -3.62 -9.64
C SER A 81 16.26 -2.38 -8.93
N SER A 82 15.39 -1.44 -8.54
CA SER A 82 15.79 -0.24 -7.79
C SER A 82 15.84 -0.46 -6.28
N ALA A 83 15.46 -1.65 -5.81
CA ALA A 83 15.47 -1.98 -4.40
C ALA A 83 16.88 -2.26 -3.88
N THR A 84 17.06 -2.11 -2.59
CA THR A 84 18.28 -2.51 -1.88
C THR A 84 17.87 -3.22 -0.60
N VAL A 85 18.48 -4.36 -0.34
CA VAL A 85 18.24 -5.13 0.89
C VAL A 85 19.36 -4.83 1.88
N VAL A 86 19.00 -4.43 3.06
CA VAL A 86 19.91 -4.11 4.15
C VAL A 86 19.81 -5.21 5.20
N ARG A 87 20.95 -5.79 5.59
CA ARG A 87 21.04 -6.78 6.66
C ARG A 87 22.00 -6.32 7.74
N ALA A 88 21.66 -6.62 8.98
CA ALA A 88 22.52 -6.38 10.12
C ALA A 88 22.80 -7.73 10.79
N ALA A 89 24.07 -8.08 10.96
CA ALA A 89 24.49 -9.32 11.60
C ALA A 89 25.79 -9.07 12.38
N GLY A 90 25.79 -9.36 13.69
CA GLY A 90 27.00 -9.27 14.51
C GLY A 90 27.64 -7.88 14.57
N GLY A 91 26.85 -6.82 14.42
CA GLY A 91 27.34 -5.44 14.37
C GLY A 91 27.71 -4.97 12.95
N ASP A 92 27.71 -5.86 11.98
CA ASP A 92 28.01 -5.52 10.59
C ASP A 92 26.72 -5.25 9.81
N ILE A 93 26.78 -4.26 8.93
CA ILE A 93 25.69 -3.89 8.03
C ILE A 93 26.11 -4.29 6.61
N SER A 94 25.28 -5.05 5.94
CA SER A 94 25.46 -5.38 4.52
C SER A 94 24.31 -4.80 3.70
N MET A 95 24.62 -4.42 2.47
CA MET A 95 23.64 -3.93 1.50
C MET A 95 23.77 -4.72 0.21
N THR A 96 22.65 -5.20 -0.30
CA THR A 96 22.60 -5.95 -1.55
C THR A 96 21.60 -5.30 -2.48
N ASP A 97 22.03 -4.97 -3.69
CA ASP A 97 21.17 -4.42 -4.72
C ASP A 97 20.16 -5.48 -5.17
N GLY A 98 18.93 -5.02 -5.38
CA GLY A 98 17.83 -5.86 -5.83
C GLY A 98 16.81 -6.16 -4.75
N PRO A 99 15.73 -6.86 -5.10
CA PRO A 99 14.66 -7.19 -4.16
C PRO A 99 15.09 -8.26 -3.15
N TYR A 100 14.38 -8.34 -2.02
CA TYR A 100 14.60 -9.35 -1.01
C TYR A 100 14.49 -10.78 -1.56
N ALA A 101 13.50 -11.01 -2.40
CA ALA A 101 13.31 -12.28 -3.10
C ALA A 101 13.27 -12.05 -4.61
N GLU A 102 14.06 -12.81 -5.35
CA GLU A 102 14.01 -12.82 -6.81
C GLU A 102 12.84 -13.70 -7.24
N THR A 103 11.67 -13.07 -7.42
CA THR A 103 10.45 -13.75 -7.86
C THR A 103 9.95 -13.11 -9.14
N LYS A 104 9.16 -13.88 -9.89
CA LYS A 104 8.50 -13.39 -11.09
C LYS A 104 7.43 -12.37 -10.73
N GLU A 105 6.70 -12.60 -9.64
CA GLU A 105 5.69 -11.69 -9.14
C GLU A 105 6.35 -10.59 -8.31
N GLN A 106 5.94 -9.35 -8.56
CA GLN A 106 6.48 -8.17 -7.89
C GLN A 106 5.36 -7.26 -7.43
N MET A 107 5.50 -6.71 -6.22
CA MET A 107 4.61 -5.67 -5.75
C MET A 107 4.94 -4.37 -6.48
N VAL A 108 3.95 -3.78 -7.15
CA VAL A 108 4.13 -2.56 -7.95
C VAL A 108 3.46 -1.34 -7.34
N GLY A 109 2.70 -1.51 -6.29
CA GLY A 109 2.04 -0.42 -5.59
C GLY A 109 1.16 -0.95 -4.47
N PHE A 110 0.59 -0.04 -3.70
CA PHE A 110 -0.30 -0.42 -2.62
C PHE A 110 -1.17 0.75 -2.17
N TRP A 111 -2.31 0.40 -1.57
CA TRP A 111 -3.10 1.29 -0.74
C TRP A 111 -3.06 0.81 0.70
N VAL A 112 -3.09 1.73 1.62
CA VAL A 112 -3.49 1.47 3.00
C VAL A 112 -4.86 2.09 3.19
N ILE A 113 -5.81 1.28 3.63
CA ILE A 113 -7.19 1.73 3.85
C ILE A 113 -7.66 1.40 5.26
N GLU A 114 -8.68 2.12 5.70
CA GLU A 114 -9.47 1.79 6.87
C GLU A 114 -10.80 1.23 6.42
N ALA A 115 -11.23 0.14 7.03
CA ALA A 115 -12.52 -0.47 6.75
C ALA A 115 -13.04 -1.14 8.03
N PRO A 116 -14.37 -1.20 8.24
CA PRO A 116 -14.91 -1.76 9.48
C PRO A 116 -14.63 -3.25 9.64
N ASP A 117 -14.50 -3.98 8.54
CA ASP A 117 -14.25 -5.40 8.54
C ASP A 117 -13.58 -5.85 7.24
N LEU A 118 -13.23 -7.12 7.18
CA LEU A 118 -12.59 -7.71 6.00
C LEU A 118 -13.49 -7.64 4.76
N ASP A 119 -14.79 -7.86 4.91
CA ASP A 119 -15.71 -7.84 3.77
C ASP A 119 -15.72 -6.46 3.09
N ALA A 120 -15.75 -5.40 3.87
CA ALA A 120 -15.64 -4.04 3.34
C ALA A 120 -14.29 -3.79 2.65
N ALA A 121 -13.19 -4.30 3.23
CA ALA A 121 -11.87 -4.21 2.63
C ALA A 121 -11.80 -4.98 1.30
N LEU A 122 -12.43 -6.15 1.23
CA LEU A 122 -12.50 -6.94 0.00
C LEU A 122 -13.32 -6.24 -1.10
N ASP A 123 -14.35 -5.50 -0.74
CA ASP A 123 -15.10 -4.68 -1.69
C ASP A 123 -14.22 -3.59 -2.31
N TRP A 124 -13.41 -2.91 -1.50
CA TRP A 124 -12.43 -1.95 -1.99
C TRP A 124 -11.37 -2.62 -2.88
N ALA A 125 -10.90 -3.80 -2.47
CA ALA A 125 -9.91 -4.55 -3.25
C ALA A 125 -10.45 -4.99 -4.61
N ALA A 126 -11.73 -5.36 -4.70
CA ALA A 126 -12.36 -5.69 -5.97
C ALA A 126 -12.37 -4.49 -6.92
N LYS A 127 -12.68 -3.29 -6.41
CA LYS A 127 -12.59 -2.05 -7.18
C LYS A 127 -11.16 -1.76 -7.62
N ALA A 128 -10.19 -1.98 -6.72
CA ALA A 128 -8.78 -1.77 -7.03
C ALA A 128 -8.29 -2.74 -8.11
N ALA A 129 -8.66 -4.00 -8.03
CA ALA A 129 -8.32 -4.99 -9.04
C ALA A 129 -8.89 -4.62 -10.42
N ALA A 130 -10.12 -4.14 -10.46
CA ALA A 130 -10.74 -3.68 -11.70
C ALA A 130 -10.04 -2.43 -12.26
N ALA A 131 -9.68 -1.48 -11.39
CA ALA A 131 -9.02 -0.24 -11.81
C ALA A 131 -7.60 -0.49 -12.33
N CYS A 132 -6.85 -1.37 -11.67
CA CYS A 132 -5.47 -1.70 -12.03
C CYS A 132 -5.35 -2.76 -13.11
N GLY A 133 -6.37 -3.62 -13.26
CA GLY A 133 -6.29 -4.80 -14.13
C GLY A 133 -5.28 -5.82 -13.64
N ARG A 134 -5.04 -5.90 -12.33
CA ARG A 134 -4.02 -6.74 -11.69
C ARG A 134 -4.54 -7.34 -10.39
N PRO A 135 -3.97 -8.47 -9.95
CA PRO A 135 -4.32 -9.04 -8.65
C PRO A 135 -4.00 -8.10 -7.50
N ILE A 136 -4.87 -8.11 -6.50
CA ILE A 136 -4.71 -7.34 -5.27
C ILE A 136 -4.68 -8.33 -4.10
N GLU A 137 -3.61 -8.27 -3.31
CA GLU A 137 -3.58 -9.00 -2.05
C GLU A 137 -4.11 -8.10 -0.94
N VAL A 138 -5.03 -8.60 -0.15
CA VAL A 138 -5.57 -7.90 1.01
C VAL A 138 -4.99 -8.51 2.28
N ARG A 139 -4.31 -7.69 3.08
CA ARG A 139 -3.71 -8.15 4.31
C ARG A 139 -4.07 -7.23 5.46
N PRO A 140 -4.72 -7.75 6.52
CA PRO A 140 -4.99 -6.95 7.72
C PRO A 140 -3.67 -6.55 8.39
N THR A 141 -3.63 -5.34 8.94
CA THR A 141 -2.52 -4.94 9.79
C THR A 141 -2.77 -5.40 11.23
N HIS A 142 -1.72 -5.45 12.01
CA HIS A 142 -1.89 -5.54 13.47
C HIS A 142 -2.41 -4.19 13.95
N ALA A 143 -3.60 -4.18 14.48
CA ALA A 143 -4.23 -2.95 14.95
C ALA A 143 -3.87 -2.68 16.40
#